data_08a5093df1d131c7765e172c27da086d
#
_entry.id   08a5093df1d131c7765e172c27da086d
#
_cell.length_a   1.000
_cell.length_b   1.000
_cell.length_c   1.000
_cell.angle_alpha   90.00
_cell.angle_beta   90.00
_cell.angle_gamma   90.00
#
_symmetry.space_group_name_H-M   'P 1'
#
loop_
_entity.id
_entity.type
_entity.pdbx_description
1 polymer ?
#
loop_
_entity_poly.entity_id
_entity_poly.type
_entity_poly.pdbx_seq_one_letter_code
_entity_poly.pdbx_strand_id
1 'polypeptide(L)'
;MLRAVCLATLTLLSIVVPAAADPQLADDITVCRDRQSDLKSRLASCEKLLAGGTLTGKDLAIALNVRGNGFMARRDIDKAIVAYNSAVDADPDNAGTLVLRGWAYQHKGQDDQALADYNLALQKRYNFGAAYNDRGTLYLRKGALQSALDDFTSAIRYAPNILVGYTNRARVETLNKDYDAALADFTSAEKIDPNASQLHSNRCITYGVMGRFDEAIADCNFLININPKNQYVMANRADVYLAKGNLDAALKDYNDILALNPNNVRAHVGRGQLFERRRDLTQARADYRSAAVALTKYDDIDVLMARKTAQERVAALTEGGPAAATGRRIALLIGNGAYKNVHPLDNPPRDSKLLADQLKGLGFQTVTLANDLTRDKFFESLKTFATEAEKADWAVIYYAGHGFEVGGVNYLVPVDARLAVDKDAEIEAVALEQVIATVGGARGLRLVILDACRDNPFASTMKHTLELKLVDKGFSDIEPSTGFMVVYAAKHGETALDGQGKDSPFATALAHDIKEHVEVRKLFDIVRDDVWTATKHEQQPFTYGSPPGREDFYFAGK
;
A
#
# COMPACT_ATOMS: atom_id res chain seq x y z
N MET A 1 -61.21 -38.84 70.19
CA MET A 1 -60.04 -38.05 70.70
C MET A 1 -59.11 -37.82 69.59
N LEU A 2 -58.61 -36.67 69.43
CA LEU A 2 -57.63 -35.96 68.71
C LEU A 2 -58.20 -35.05 67.64
N ARG A 3 -58.12 -33.75 67.94
CA ARG A 3 -58.40 -32.64 67.09
C ARG A 3 -57.20 -32.44 66.19
N ALA A 4 -57.39 -32.37 64.87
CA ALA A 4 -56.37 -31.85 63.90
C ALA A 4 -56.70 -30.40 63.60
N VAL A 5 -55.69 -29.52 63.89
CA VAL A 5 -55.73 -28.09 63.59
C VAL A 5 -55.23 -27.92 62.18
N CYS A 6 -56.06 -27.39 61.26
CA CYS A 6 -55.62 -26.93 59.93
C CYS A 6 -55.01 -25.54 60.07
N LEU A 7 -53.70 -25.40 59.83
CA LEU A 7 -53.07 -24.13 59.56
C LEU A 7 -53.21 -23.83 58.04
N ALA A 8 -53.97 -22.81 57.70
CA ALA A 8 -54.03 -22.27 56.38
C ALA A 8 -52.81 -21.30 56.17
N THR A 9 -51.86 -21.70 55.39
CA THR A 9 -50.77 -20.82 54.92
C THR A 9 -51.28 -19.95 53.77
N LEU A 10 -51.44 -18.63 54.04
CA LEU A 10 -51.62 -17.63 52.99
C LEU A 10 -50.35 -17.49 52.21
N THR A 11 -50.29 -17.99 50.98
CA THR A 11 -49.28 -17.61 50.00
C THR A 11 -49.62 -16.25 49.41
N LEU A 12 -48.89 -15.23 49.80
CA LEU A 12 -48.90 -13.94 49.10
C LEU A 12 -48.35 -14.16 47.68
N LEU A 13 -49.24 -14.16 46.70
CA LEU A 13 -48.88 -14.01 45.30
C LEU A 13 -48.41 -12.57 45.11
N SER A 14 -47.08 -12.37 45.07
CA SER A 14 -46.50 -11.12 44.62
C SER A 14 -46.82 -10.99 43.11
N ILE A 15 -47.73 -10.11 42.79
CA ILE A 15 -47.96 -9.64 41.43
C ILE A 15 -46.70 -8.88 41.04
N VAL A 16 -45.83 -9.53 40.24
CA VAL A 16 -44.73 -8.83 39.55
C VAL A 16 -45.42 -7.98 38.49
N VAL A 17 -45.65 -6.70 38.83
CA VAL A 17 -45.97 -5.67 37.83
C VAL A 17 -44.75 -5.59 36.88
N PRO A 18 -44.91 -5.79 35.57
CA PRO A 18 -43.80 -5.57 34.66
C PRO A 18 -43.35 -4.12 34.83
N ALA A 19 -42.10 -3.90 35.16
CA ALA A 19 -41.51 -2.58 35.24
C ALA A 19 -41.85 -1.83 33.95
N ALA A 20 -42.50 -0.67 34.07
CA ALA A 20 -42.76 0.18 32.93
C ALA A 20 -41.43 0.40 32.21
N ALA A 21 -41.41 0.10 30.92
CA ALA A 21 -40.20 0.29 30.11
C ALA A 21 -39.72 1.72 30.32
N ASP A 22 -38.45 1.88 30.67
CA ASP A 22 -37.83 3.19 30.88
C ASP A 22 -38.05 4.04 29.61
N PRO A 23 -38.76 5.18 29.70
CA PRO A 23 -39.03 6.02 28.53
C PRO A 23 -37.72 6.42 27.80
N GLN A 24 -36.64 6.60 28.52
CA GLN A 24 -35.32 6.92 27.95
C GLN A 24 -34.74 5.76 27.13
N LEU A 25 -34.97 4.52 27.58
CA LEU A 25 -34.53 3.32 26.85
C LEU A 25 -35.28 3.19 25.52
N ALA A 26 -36.59 3.48 25.50
CA ALA A 26 -37.38 3.48 24.28
C ALA A 26 -36.94 4.56 23.28
N ASP A 27 -36.57 5.74 23.77
CA ASP A 27 -36.04 6.84 22.98
C ASP A 27 -34.66 6.47 22.40
N ASP A 28 -33.74 5.95 23.20
CA ASP A 28 -32.40 5.50 22.74
C ASP A 28 -32.53 4.39 21.69
N ILE A 29 -33.46 3.45 21.80
CA ILE A 29 -33.75 2.42 20.78
C ILE A 29 -34.18 3.09 19.47
N THR A 30 -35.09 4.04 19.54
CA THR A 30 -35.63 4.75 18.39
C THR A 30 -34.49 5.50 17.65
N VAL A 31 -33.69 6.29 18.36
CA VAL A 31 -32.57 7.05 17.78
C VAL A 31 -31.49 6.12 17.22
N CYS A 32 -31.15 5.03 17.90
CA CYS A 32 -30.17 4.06 17.43
C CYS A 32 -30.57 3.43 16.09
N ARG A 33 -31.88 3.10 15.91
CA ARG A 33 -32.43 2.51 14.69
C ARG A 33 -32.68 3.51 13.56
N ASP A 34 -32.90 4.79 13.89
CA ASP A 34 -33.26 5.81 12.91
C ASP A 34 -32.11 6.12 11.96
N ARG A 35 -32.23 5.69 10.72
CA ARG A 35 -31.23 5.94 9.66
C ARG A 35 -31.17 7.40 9.18
N GLN A 36 -32.16 8.21 9.55
CA GLN A 36 -32.23 9.64 9.22
C GLN A 36 -31.46 10.50 10.23
N SER A 37 -31.27 10.01 11.45
CA SER A 37 -30.49 10.66 12.48
C SER A 37 -28.99 10.63 12.12
N ASP A 38 -28.26 11.69 12.51
CA ASP A 38 -26.83 11.77 12.29
C ASP A 38 -26.06 10.65 13.02
N LEU A 39 -24.90 10.26 12.46
CA LEU A 39 -24.10 9.14 13.00
C LEU A 39 -23.67 9.36 14.45
N LYS A 40 -23.40 10.61 14.87
CA LYS A 40 -22.94 10.93 16.24
C LYS A 40 -24.06 10.67 17.26
N SER A 41 -25.27 11.14 16.99
CA SER A 41 -26.45 10.91 17.83
C SER A 41 -26.80 9.42 17.90
N ARG A 42 -26.82 8.75 16.76
CA ARG A 42 -27.04 7.29 16.70
C ARG A 42 -26.02 6.51 17.49
N LEU A 43 -24.71 6.85 17.32
CA LEU A 43 -23.62 6.20 18.04
C LEU A 43 -23.77 6.36 19.55
N ALA A 44 -24.12 7.58 20.03
CA ALA A 44 -24.29 7.83 21.46
C ALA A 44 -25.44 6.97 22.06
N SER A 45 -26.59 6.89 21.39
CA SER A 45 -27.71 6.06 21.85
C SER A 45 -27.41 4.57 21.75
N CYS A 46 -26.81 4.10 20.63
CA CYS A 46 -26.41 2.70 20.49
C CYS A 46 -25.37 2.26 21.54
N GLU A 47 -24.40 3.12 21.91
CA GLU A 47 -23.39 2.80 22.93
C GLU A 47 -24.01 2.66 24.33
N LYS A 48 -25.00 3.49 24.69
CA LYS A 48 -25.75 3.32 25.94
C LYS A 48 -26.47 1.97 25.99
N LEU A 49 -27.16 1.62 24.89
CA LEU A 49 -27.89 0.36 24.77
C LEU A 49 -26.96 -0.86 24.84
N LEU A 50 -25.79 -0.79 24.19
CA LEU A 50 -24.79 -1.86 24.26
C LEU A 50 -24.19 -2.00 25.66
N ALA A 51 -23.99 -0.90 26.38
CA ALA A 51 -23.52 -0.90 27.76
C ALA A 51 -24.56 -1.53 28.73
N GLY A 52 -25.85 -1.41 28.42
CA GLY A 52 -26.93 -2.03 29.18
C GLY A 52 -27.02 -3.55 29.03
N GLY A 53 -26.41 -4.14 28.01
CA GLY A 53 -26.30 -5.58 27.79
C GLY A 53 -27.62 -6.31 27.52
N THR A 54 -28.72 -5.58 27.23
CA THR A 54 -30.06 -6.14 27.06
C THR A 54 -30.43 -6.44 25.61
N LEU A 55 -29.65 -5.93 24.65
CA LEU A 55 -29.91 -6.13 23.22
C LEU A 55 -29.58 -7.55 22.78
N THR A 56 -30.41 -8.13 21.93
CA THR A 56 -30.21 -9.44 21.32
C THR A 56 -30.62 -9.44 19.84
N GLY A 57 -30.14 -10.42 19.07
CA GLY A 57 -30.53 -10.62 17.68
C GLY A 57 -30.37 -9.38 16.82
N LYS A 58 -31.39 -9.05 16.05
CA LYS A 58 -31.36 -7.94 15.08
C LYS A 58 -31.03 -6.57 15.70
N ASP A 59 -31.51 -6.32 16.91
CA ASP A 59 -31.28 -5.03 17.58
C ASP A 59 -29.83 -4.89 18.05
N LEU A 60 -29.27 -5.98 18.54
CA LEU A 60 -27.84 -6.03 18.85
C LEU A 60 -27.00 -5.82 17.58
N ALA A 61 -27.36 -6.48 16.47
CA ALA A 61 -26.67 -6.31 15.20
C ALA A 61 -26.73 -4.87 14.69
N ILE A 62 -27.89 -4.20 14.80
CA ILE A 62 -28.01 -2.77 14.41
C ILE A 62 -27.09 -1.89 15.25
N ALA A 63 -27.09 -2.04 16.57
CA ALA A 63 -26.25 -1.25 17.46
C ALA A 63 -24.75 -1.47 17.20
N LEU A 64 -24.35 -2.72 16.97
CA LEU A 64 -22.97 -3.09 16.64
C LEU A 64 -22.55 -2.55 15.25
N ASN A 65 -23.44 -2.55 14.26
CA ASN A 65 -23.20 -1.92 12.96
C ASN A 65 -22.97 -0.41 13.09
N VAL A 66 -23.77 0.28 13.91
CA VAL A 66 -23.57 1.72 14.17
C VAL A 66 -22.22 1.98 14.86
N ARG A 67 -21.84 1.12 15.83
CA ARG A 67 -20.51 1.16 16.46
C ARG A 67 -19.40 0.97 15.43
N GLY A 68 -19.52 -0.04 14.56
CA GLY A 68 -18.58 -0.30 13.48
C GLY A 68 -18.43 0.91 12.54
N ASN A 69 -19.56 1.51 12.13
CA ASN A 69 -19.54 2.75 11.33
C ASN A 69 -18.84 3.92 12.06
N GLY A 70 -19.02 4.02 13.39
CA GLY A 70 -18.32 4.99 14.22
C GLY A 70 -16.80 4.78 14.22
N PHE A 71 -16.33 3.54 14.24
CA PHE A 71 -14.91 3.21 14.10
C PHE A 71 -14.39 3.49 12.68
N MET A 72 -15.15 3.14 11.64
CA MET A 72 -14.79 3.48 10.25
C MET A 72 -14.63 4.99 10.05
N ALA A 73 -15.53 5.79 10.60
CA ALA A 73 -15.43 7.26 10.54
C ALA A 73 -14.17 7.82 11.22
N ARG A 74 -13.65 7.11 12.22
CA ARG A 74 -12.37 7.43 12.91
C ARG A 74 -11.16 6.76 12.27
N ARG A 75 -11.34 6.00 11.18
CA ARG A 75 -10.33 5.18 10.52
C ARG A 75 -9.72 4.07 11.40
N ASP A 76 -10.45 3.62 12.40
CA ASP A 76 -10.10 2.47 13.25
C ASP A 76 -10.72 1.20 12.65
N ILE A 77 -10.14 0.74 11.53
CA ILE A 77 -10.74 -0.30 10.70
C ILE A 77 -10.81 -1.64 11.44
N ASP A 78 -9.78 -1.94 12.26
CA ASP A 78 -9.73 -3.20 13.00
C ASP A 78 -10.88 -3.29 14.03
N LYS A 79 -11.12 -2.22 14.78
CA LYS A 79 -12.27 -2.19 15.70
C LYS A 79 -13.61 -2.20 14.98
N ALA A 80 -13.67 -1.61 13.77
CA ALA A 80 -14.87 -1.71 12.94
C ALA A 80 -15.16 -3.16 12.54
N ILE A 81 -14.14 -3.91 12.08
CA ILE A 81 -14.28 -5.33 11.72
C ILE A 81 -14.72 -6.17 12.92
N VAL A 82 -14.13 -5.95 14.10
CA VAL A 82 -14.54 -6.65 15.34
C VAL A 82 -16.01 -6.37 15.65
N ALA A 83 -16.45 -5.11 15.54
CA ALA A 83 -17.85 -4.77 15.76
C ALA A 83 -18.79 -5.42 14.72
N TYR A 84 -18.40 -5.44 13.45
CA TYR A 84 -19.18 -6.10 12.40
C TYR A 84 -19.18 -7.63 12.54
N ASN A 85 -18.10 -8.27 13.00
CA ASN A 85 -18.09 -9.70 13.33
C ASN A 85 -19.15 -10.02 14.38
N SER A 86 -19.16 -9.27 15.48
CA SER A 86 -20.18 -9.44 16.52
C SER A 86 -21.60 -9.14 16.01
N ALA A 87 -21.74 -8.24 15.04
CA ALA A 87 -23.04 -7.97 14.41
C ALA A 87 -23.49 -9.12 13.50
N VAL A 88 -22.57 -9.77 12.78
CA VAL A 88 -22.86 -10.98 11.99
C VAL A 88 -23.25 -12.14 12.91
N ASP A 89 -22.55 -12.32 14.04
CA ASP A 89 -22.89 -13.35 15.04
C ASP A 89 -24.29 -13.14 15.62
N ALA A 90 -24.69 -11.87 15.84
CA ALA A 90 -26.01 -11.52 16.37
C ALA A 90 -27.15 -11.67 15.35
N ASP A 91 -26.91 -11.41 14.06
CA ASP A 91 -27.89 -11.57 12.97
C ASP A 91 -27.17 -12.04 11.68
N PRO A 92 -26.92 -13.37 11.55
CA PRO A 92 -26.18 -13.95 10.43
C PRO A 92 -26.85 -13.79 9.06
N ASP A 93 -28.14 -13.47 9.03
CA ASP A 93 -28.92 -13.30 7.80
C ASP A 93 -28.97 -11.84 7.32
N ASN A 94 -28.30 -10.94 8.02
CA ASN A 94 -28.29 -9.53 7.67
C ASN A 94 -27.30 -9.23 6.54
N ALA A 95 -27.78 -9.25 5.31
CA ALA A 95 -26.96 -8.92 4.15
C ALA A 95 -26.28 -7.52 4.24
N GLY A 96 -26.91 -6.57 4.95
CA GLY A 96 -26.35 -5.24 5.15
C GLY A 96 -25.09 -5.25 6.02
N THR A 97 -25.07 -6.08 7.08
CA THR A 97 -23.90 -6.25 7.95
C THR A 97 -22.72 -6.83 7.17
N LEU A 98 -22.98 -7.83 6.31
CA LEU A 98 -21.95 -8.44 5.46
C LEU A 98 -21.35 -7.40 4.49
N VAL A 99 -22.17 -6.53 3.89
CA VAL A 99 -21.67 -5.44 3.03
C VAL A 99 -20.80 -4.46 3.82
N LEU A 100 -21.20 -4.07 5.03
CA LEU A 100 -20.41 -3.18 5.88
C LEU A 100 -19.07 -3.82 6.28
N ARG A 101 -19.04 -5.11 6.60
CA ARG A 101 -17.82 -5.84 6.93
C ARG A 101 -16.92 -6.00 5.69
N GLY A 102 -17.51 -6.35 4.56
CA GLY A 102 -16.81 -6.42 3.28
C GLY A 102 -16.17 -5.09 2.90
N TRP A 103 -16.86 -3.97 3.10
CA TRP A 103 -16.34 -2.64 2.90
C TRP A 103 -15.17 -2.32 3.86
N ALA A 104 -15.25 -2.73 5.11
CA ALA A 104 -14.16 -2.59 6.06
C ALA A 104 -12.96 -3.46 5.67
N TYR A 105 -13.16 -4.71 5.24
CA TYR A 105 -12.10 -5.57 4.69
C TYR A 105 -11.43 -4.95 3.46
N GLN A 106 -12.22 -4.38 2.55
CA GLN A 106 -11.70 -3.69 1.38
C GLN A 106 -10.80 -2.50 1.76
N HIS A 107 -11.20 -1.71 2.76
CA HIS A 107 -10.38 -0.61 3.29
C HIS A 107 -9.13 -1.09 4.04
N LYS A 108 -9.15 -2.32 4.50
CA LYS A 108 -8.00 -3.00 5.10
C LYS A 108 -7.07 -3.63 4.06
N GLY A 109 -7.42 -3.65 2.77
CA GLY A 109 -6.69 -4.35 1.72
C GLY A 109 -6.95 -5.86 1.68
N GLN A 110 -7.91 -6.35 2.46
CA GLN A 110 -8.31 -7.75 2.54
C GLN A 110 -9.40 -8.08 1.48
N ASP A 111 -9.00 -8.03 0.21
CA ASP A 111 -9.92 -8.10 -0.93
C ASP A 111 -10.70 -9.40 -1.04
N ASP A 112 -10.06 -10.53 -0.70
CA ASP A 112 -10.71 -11.85 -0.81
C ASP A 112 -11.79 -12.03 0.27
N GLN A 113 -11.57 -11.50 1.47
CA GLN A 113 -12.58 -11.47 2.54
C GLN A 113 -13.72 -10.52 2.20
N ALA A 114 -13.41 -9.35 1.62
CA ALA A 114 -14.42 -8.45 1.11
C ALA A 114 -15.28 -9.11 0.03
N LEU A 115 -14.66 -9.81 -0.92
CA LEU A 115 -15.37 -10.53 -1.98
C LEU A 115 -16.25 -11.65 -1.43
N ALA A 116 -15.77 -12.41 -0.44
CA ALA A 116 -16.55 -13.44 0.22
C ALA A 116 -17.80 -12.86 0.90
N ASP A 117 -17.66 -11.76 1.62
CA ASP A 117 -18.76 -11.08 2.29
C ASP A 117 -19.79 -10.50 1.29
N TYR A 118 -19.34 -9.86 0.22
CA TYR A 118 -20.24 -9.36 -0.82
C TYR A 118 -20.99 -10.49 -1.54
N ASN A 119 -20.32 -11.60 -1.84
CA ASN A 119 -20.95 -12.77 -2.43
C ASN A 119 -22.01 -13.36 -1.49
N LEU A 120 -21.70 -13.51 -0.20
CA LEU A 120 -22.63 -14.00 0.79
C LEU A 120 -23.83 -13.05 0.97
N ALA A 121 -23.60 -11.74 0.97
CA ALA A 121 -24.66 -10.74 1.03
C ALA A 121 -25.63 -10.88 -0.15
N LEU A 122 -25.10 -11.12 -1.36
CA LEU A 122 -25.89 -11.29 -2.57
C LEU A 122 -26.63 -12.65 -2.62
N GLN A 123 -26.07 -13.70 -2.02
CA GLN A 123 -26.78 -14.97 -1.82
C GLN A 123 -27.99 -14.79 -0.88
N LYS A 124 -27.82 -14.02 0.20
CA LYS A 124 -28.92 -13.73 1.14
C LYS A 124 -29.93 -12.75 0.58
N ARG A 125 -29.51 -11.81 -0.25
CA ARG A 125 -30.34 -10.77 -0.86
C ARG A 125 -29.90 -10.46 -2.28
N TYR A 126 -30.40 -11.22 -3.24
CA TYR A 126 -30.01 -11.12 -4.66
C TYR A 126 -30.28 -9.77 -5.34
N ASN A 127 -31.19 -8.94 -4.79
CA ASN A 127 -31.54 -7.62 -5.32
C ASN A 127 -30.90 -6.47 -4.50
N PHE A 128 -29.75 -6.69 -3.92
CA PHE A 128 -29.08 -5.70 -3.07
C PHE A 128 -28.12 -4.83 -3.90
N GLY A 129 -28.64 -3.74 -4.48
CA GLY A 129 -27.88 -2.84 -5.36
C GLY A 129 -26.57 -2.32 -4.75
N ALA A 130 -26.55 -2.01 -3.44
CA ALA A 130 -25.33 -1.59 -2.76
C ALA A 130 -24.25 -2.67 -2.77
N ALA A 131 -24.59 -3.93 -2.52
CA ALA A 131 -23.64 -5.05 -2.54
C ALA A 131 -23.02 -5.25 -3.94
N TYR A 132 -23.84 -5.13 -4.99
CA TYR A 132 -23.32 -5.13 -6.37
C TYR A 132 -22.37 -3.95 -6.62
N ASN A 133 -22.74 -2.73 -6.20
CA ASN A 133 -21.88 -1.57 -6.37
C ASN A 133 -20.51 -1.74 -5.69
N ASP A 134 -20.51 -2.23 -4.46
CA ASP A 134 -19.28 -2.37 -3.67
C ASP A 134 -18.41 -3.52 -4.22
N ARG A 135 -19.02 -4.65 -4.64
CA ARG A 135 -18.31 -5.73 -5.31
C ARG A 135 -17.76 -5.30 -6.68
N GLY A 136 -18.55 -4.56 -7.45
CA GLY A 136 -18.12 -3.96 -8.72
C GLY A 136 -16.94 -3.02 -8.55
N THR A 137 -16.91 -2.23 -7.49
CA THR A 137 -15.78 -1.37 -7.14
C THR A 137 -14.53 -2.20 -6.82
N LEU A 138 -14.69 -3.33 -6.13
CA LEU A 138 -13.59 -4.26 -5.86
C LEU A 138 -13.06 -4.90 -7.15
N TYR A 139 -13.95 -5.34 -8.06
CA TYR A 139 -13.55 -5.89 -9.36
C TYR A 139 -12.84 -4.84 -10.23
N LEU A 140 -13.30 -3.58 -10.23
CA LEU A 140 -12.63 -2.50 -10.93
C LEU A 140 -11.20 -2.29 -10.39
N ARG A 141 -11.00 -2.30 -9.09
CA ARG A 141 -9.68 -2.20 -8.48
C ARG A 141 -8.76 -3.38 -8.84
N LYS A 142 -9.32 -4.59 -8.97
CA LYS A 142 -8.59 -5.79 -9.44
C LYS A 142 -8.39 -5.82 -10.96
N GLY A 143 -8.85 -4.82 -11.70
CA GLY A 143 -8.76 -4.77 -13.17
C GLY A 143 -9.73 -5.70 -13.90
N ALA A 144 -10.67 -6.35 -13.19
CA ALA A 144 -11.68 -7.23 -13.76
C ALA A 144 -12.85 -6.40 -14.34
N LEU A 145 -12.58 -5.69 -15.44
CA LEU A 145 -13.49 -4.66 -15.98
C LEU A 145 -14.86 -5.21 -16.37
N GLN A 146 -14.94 -6.41 -16.98
CA GLN A 146 -16.23 -7.00 -17.34
C GLN A 146 -17.07 -7.33 -16.12
N SER A 147 -16.49 -7.96 -15.09
CA SER A 147 -17.20 -8.27 -13.83
C SER A 147 -17.67 -7.01 -13.12
N ALA A 148 -16.86 -5.93 -13.16
CA ALA A 148 -17.26 -4.63 -12.63
C ALA A 148 -18.45 -4.04 -13.40
N LEU A 149 -18.44 -4.11 -14.73
CA LEU A 149 -19.53 -3.63 -15.60
C LEU A 149 -20.86 -4.36 -15.31
N ASP A 150 -20.81 -5.69 -15.19
CA ASP A 150 -21.95 -6.54 -14.88
C ASP A 150 -22.55 -6.20 -13.51
N ASP A 151 -21.69 -5.99 -12.52
CA ASP A 151 -22.09 -5.64 -11.17
C ASP A 151 -22.67 -4.22 -11.09
N PHE A 152 -22.06 -3.22 -11.72
CA PHE A 152 -22.64 -1.87 -11.74
C PHE A 152 -23.97 -1.83 -12.53
N THR A 153 -24.10 -2.63 -13.59
CA THR A 153 -25.38 -2.79 -14.30
C THR A 153 -26.45 -3.39 -13.40
N SER A 154 -26.09 -4.38 -12.58
CA SER A 154 -27.00 -4.95 -11.59
C SER A 154 -27.32 -3.96 -10.47
N ALA A 155 -26.33 -3.18 -10.01
CA ALA A 155 -26.52 -2.12 -9.03
C ALA A 155 -27.56 -1.09 -9.51
N ILE A 156 -27.43 -0.62 -10.75
CA ILE A 156 -28.40 0.31 -11.38
C ILE A 156 -29.78 -0.34 -11.52
N ARG A 157 -29.84 -1.61 -11.95
CA ARG A 157 -31.13 -2.33 -12.08
C ARG A 157 -31.90 -2.38 -10.77
N TYR A 158 -31.23 -2.66 -9.65
CA TYR A 158 -31.86 -2.82 -8.35
C TYR A 158 -31.95 -1.54 -7.52
N ALA A 159 -31.21 -0.51 -7.92
CA ALA A 159 -31.20 0.78 -7.23
C ALA A 159 -31.04 1.95 -8.25
N PRO A 160 -32.02 2.15 -9.15
CA PRO A 160 -31.90 3.09 -10.28
C PRO A 160 -31.82 4.56 -9.87
N ASN A 161 -32.17 4.90 -8.66
CA ASN A 161 -32.09 6.27 -8.13
C ASN A 161 -30.80 6.56 -7.34
N ILE A 162 -29.82 5.66 -7.39
CA ILE A 162 -28.54 5.83 -6.71
C ILE A 162 -27.47 6.19 -7.73
N LEU A 163 -27.04 7.43 -7.70
CA LEU A 163 -26.06 8.05 -8.61
C LEU A 163 -24.77 7.24 -8.75
N VAL A 164 -24.27 6.65 -7.64
CA VAL A 164 -22.95 6.01 -7.61
C VAL A 164 -22.84 4.82 -8.58
N GLY A 165 -23.93 4.09 -8.83
CA GLY A 165 -23.93 3.00 -9.82
C GLY A 165 -23.62 3.49 -11.23
N TYR A 166 -24.26 4.59 -11.65
CA TYR A 166 -24.03 5.20 -12.96
C TYR A 166 -22.60 5.74 -13.10
N THR A 167 -22.13 6.52 -12.11
CA THR A 167 -20.79 7.12 -12.17
C THR A 167 -19.66 6.10 -12.13
N ASN A 168 -19.87 4.96 -11.44
CA ASN A 168 -18.90 3.86 -11.41
C ASN A 168 -18.93 3.07 -12.73
N ARG A 169 -20.12 2.83 -13.31
CA ARG A 169 -20.22 2.18 -14.63
C ARG A 169 -19.57 3.04 -15.70
N ALA A 170 -19.87 4.33 -15.73
CA ALA A 170 -19.24 5.28 -16.64
C ALA A 170 -17.72 5.29 -16.54
N ARG A 171 -17.16 5.11 -15.34
CA ARG A 171 -15.71 4.97 -15.15
C ARG A 171 -15.16 3.73 -15.84
N VAL A 172 -15.85 2.58 -15.76
CA VAL A 172 -15.45 1.36 -16.48
C VAL A 172 -15.57 1.54 -17.98
N GLU A 173 -16.67 2.14 -18.46
CA GLU A 173 -16.89 2.44 -19.88
C GLU A 173 -15.82 3.38 -20.42
N THR A 174 -15.40 4.37 -19.64
CA THR A 174 -14.27 5.25 -19.98
C THR A 174 -12.97 4.46 -20.18
N LEU A 175 -12.68 3.50 -19.28
CA LEU A 175 -11.51 2.62 -19.40
C LEU A 175 -11.59 1.71 -20.63
N ASN A 176 -12.79 1.25 -20.97
CA ASN A 176 -13.07 0.48 -22.18
C ASN A 176 -13.12 1.35 -23.45
N LYS A 177 -12.98 2.66 -23.32
CA LYS A 177 -13.09 3.65 -24.40
C LYS A 177 -14.49 3.74 -25.03
N ASP A 178 -15.52 3.24 -24.35
CA ASP A 178 -16.92 3.40 -24.72
C ASP A 178 -17.45 4.73 -24.16
N TYR A 179 -17.02 5.81 -24.77
CA TYR A 179 -17.32 7.16 -24.27
C TYR A 179 -18.78 7.54 -24.39
N ASP A 180 -19.49 7.01 -25.41
CA ASP A 180 -20.92 7.30 -25.59
C ASP A 180 -21.75 6.70 -24.45
N ALA A 181 -21.46 5.46 -24.07
CA ALA A 181 -22.08 4.82 -22.90
C ALA A 181 -21.76 5.60 -21.62
N ALA A 182 -20.50 5.97 -21.41
CA ALA A 182 -20.08 6.74 -20.23
C ALA A 182 -20.83 8.08 -20.12
N LEU A 183 -20.98 8.82 -21.23
CA LEU A 183 -21.71 10.10 -21.27
C LEU A 183 -23.22 9.91 -21.02
N ALA A 184 -23.82 8.81 -21.50
CA ALA A 184 -25.21 8.48 -21.21
C ALA A 184 -25.43 8.22 -19.71
N ASP A 185 -24.49 7.55 -19.07
CA ASP A 185 -24.51 7.30 -17.63
C ASP A 185 -24.31 8.59 -16.81
N PHE A 186 -23.38 9.47 -17.21
CA PHE A 186 -23.25 10.78 -16.56
C PHE A 186 -24.52 11.63 -16.72
N THR A 187 -25.20 11.56 -17.87
CA THR A 187 -26.48 12.23 -18.07
C THR A 187 -27.55 11.67 -17.12
N SER A 188 -27.52 10.38 -16.87
CA SER A 188 -28.45 9.72 -15.90
C SER A 188 -28.12 10.13 -14.46
N ALA A 189 -26.83 10.17 -14.12
CA ALA A 189 -26.35 10.62 -12.81
C ALA A 189 -26.70 12.10 -12.55
N GLU A 190 -26.55 12.97 -13.55
CA GLU A 190 -26.86 14.40 -13.48
C GLU A 190 -28.34 14.68 -13.21
N LYS A 191 -29.25 13.85 -13.73
CA LYS A 191 -30.67 13.93 -13.41
C LYS A 191 -31.01 13.60 -11.96
N ILE A 192 -30.16 12.79 -11.30
CA ILE A 192 -30.34 12.40 -9.89
C ILE A 192 -29.79 13.52 -8.99
N ASP A 193 -28.55 13.95 -9.22
CA ASP A 193 -27.94 15.07 -8.50
C ASP A 193 -26.91 15.77 -9.42
N PRO A 194 -27.25 16.94 -9.96
CA PRO A 194 -26.38 17.70 -10.85
C PRO A 194 -25.14 18.27 -10.14
N ASN A 195 -25.12 18.33 -8.80
CA ASN A 195 -24.01 18.88 -8.03
C ASN A 195 -23.13 17.80 -7.37
N ALA A 196 -23.37 16.53 -7.67
CA ALA A 196 -22.64 15.44 -7.06
C ALA A 196 -21.14 15.48 -7.40
N SER A 197 -20.30 15.51 -6.38
CA SER A 197 -18.85 15.60 -6.55
C SER A 197 -18.28 14.42 -7.36
N GLN A 198 -18.83 13.22 -7.20
CA GLN A 198 -18.40 12.04 -7.94
C GLN A 198 -18.71 12.13 -9.44
N LEU A 199 -19.87 12.71 -9.81
CA LEU A 199 -20.24 12.98 -11.20
C LEU A 199 -19.19 13.86 -11.87
N HIS A 200 -18.96 15.05 -11.32
CA HIS A 200 -18.00 16.01 -11.88
C HIS A 200 -16.57 15.46 -11.91
N SER A 201 -16.15 14.74 -10.88
CA SER A 201 -14.81 14.15 -10.81
C SER A 201 -14.57 13.12 -11.92
N ASN A 202 -15.50 12.16 -12.07
CA ASN A 202 -15.37 11.12 -13.10
C ASN A 202 -15.54 11.70 -14.51
N ARG A 203 -16.45 12.67 -14.70
CA ARG A 203 -16.70 13.30 -15.98
C ARG A 203 -15.52 14.19 -16.42
N CYS A 204 -14.87 14.89 -15.47
CA CYS A 204 -13.61 15.60 -15.73
C CYS A 204 -12.55 14.66 -16.32
N ILE A 205 -12.35 13.48 -15.75
CA ILE A 205 -11.40 12.49 -16.25
C ILE A 205 -11.81 12.01 -17.63
N THR A 206 -13.09 11.66 -17.82
CA THR A 206 -13.61 11.16 -19.10
C THR A 206 -13.47 12.19 -20.22
N TYR A 207 -13.89 13.43 -20.01
CA TYR A 207 -13.69 14.50 -20.99
C TYR A 207 -12.19 14.74 -21.28
N GLY A 208 -11.34 14.63 -20.27
CA GLY A 208 -9.89 14.75 -20.44
C GLY A 208 -9.32 13.71 -21.41
N VAL A 209 -9.69 12.42 -21.25
CA VAL A 209 -9.22 11.35 -22.14
C VAL A 209 -9.87 11.38 -23.53
N MET A 210 -11.05 11.98 -23.65
CA MET A 210 -11.71 12.26 -24.95
C MET A 210 -11.09 13.43 -25.72
N GLY A 211 -10.19 14.20 -25.09
CA GLY A 211 -9.69 15.46 -25.68
C GLY A 211 -10.65 16.64 -25.57
N ARG A 212 -11.77 16.52 -24.85
CA ARG A 212 -12.73 17.59 -24.57
C ARG A 212 -12.27 18.42 -23.37
N PHE A 213 -11.13 19.09 -23.55
CA PHE A 213 -10.38 19.68 -22.44
C PHE A 213 -11.11 20.81 -21.72
N ASP A 214 -11.89 21.63 -22.43
CA ASP A 214 -12.58 22.78 -21.82
C ASP A 214 -13.71 22.31 -20.91
N GLU A 215 -14.44 21.29 -21.30
CA GLU A 215 -15.47 20.67 -20.46
C GLU A 215 -14.86 19.93 -19.27
N ALA A 216 -13.74 19.25 -19.48
CA ALA A 216 -13.00 18.62 -18.37
C ALA A 216 -12.55 19.65 -17.33
N ILE A 217 -11.97 20.77 -17.78
CA ILE A 217 -11.53 21.86 -16.90
C ILE A 217 -12.71 22.48 -16.16
N ALA A 218 -13.86 22.64 -16.80
CA ALA A 218 -15.07 23.18 -16.16
C ALA A 218 -15.54 22.29 -14.99
N ASP A 219 -15.62 20.98 -15.19
CA ASP A 219 -16.00 20.03 -14.15
C ASP A 219 -14.98 20.00 -12.99
N CYS A 220 -13.69 19.98 -13.31
CA CYS A 220 -12.66 20.06 -12.27
C CYS A 220 -12.70 21.40 -11.50
N ASN A 221 -12.92 22.53 -12.18
CA ASN A 221 -13.05 23.85 -11.55
C ASN A 221 -14.27 23.92 -10.63
N PHE A 222 -15.40 23.32 -11.01
CA PHE A 222 -16.56 23.22 -10.14
C PHE A 222 -16.18 22.61 -8.76
N LEU A 223 -15.44 21.51 -8.75
CA LEU A 223 -15.02 20.86 -7.51
C LEU A 223 -13.94 21.63 -6.74
N ILE A 224 -13.01 22.28 -7.44
CA ILE A 224 -11.96 23.09 -6.82
C ILE A 224 -12.57 24.34 -6.16
N ASN A 225 -13.62 24.92 -6.71
CA ASN A 225 -14.35 26.03 -6.09
C ASN A 225 -15.02 25.62 -4.77
N ILE A 226 -15.49 24.36 -4.68
CA ILE A 226 -16.06 23.81 -3.43
C ILE A 226 -14.94 23.52 -2.41
N ASN A 227 -13.86 22.90 -2.85
CA ASN A 227 -12.72 22.56 -2.00
C ASN A 227 -11.39 22.87 -2.71
N PRO A 228 -10.84 24.08 -2.51
CA PRO A 228 -9.61 24.54 -3.15
C PRO A 228 -8.34 23.74 -2.80
N LYS A 229 -8.39 22.91 -1.76
CA LYS A 229 -7.27 22.08 -1.30
C LYS A 229 -7.42 20.59 -1.68
N ASN A 230 -8.39 20.25 -2.52
CA ASN A 230 -8.58 18.89 -2.97
C ASN A 230 -7.50 18.49 -3.98
N GLN A 231 -6.42 17.89 -3.46
CA GLN A 231 -5.25 17.50 -4.25
C GLN A 231 -5.59 16.50 -5.37
N TYR A 232 -6.58 15.62 -5.17
CA TYR A 232 -7.01 14.65 -6.17
C TYR A 232 -7.60 15.36 -7.41
N VAL A 233 -8.50 16.31 -7.19
CA VAL A 233 -9.13 17.07 -8.28
C VAL A 233 -8.13 18.01 -8.95
N MET A 234 -7.25 18.64 -8.17
CA MET A 234 -6.17 19.47 -8.71
C MET A 234 -5.24 18.64 -9.61
N ALA A 235 -4.90 17.40 -9.23
CA ALA A 235 -4.10 16.50 -10.06
C ALA A 235 -4.83 16.15 -11.36
N ASN A 236 -6.13 15.83 -11.30
CA ASN A 236 -6.92 15.57 -12.51
C ASN A 236 -6.94 16.79 -13.45
N ARG A 237 -7.11 18.01 -12.93
CA ARG A 237 -7.07 19.23 -13.75
C ARG A 237 -5.67 19.47 -14.33
N ALA A 238 -4.62 19.24 -13.56
CA ALA A 238 -3.25 19.35 -14.03
C ALA A 238 -2.96 18.37 -15.18
N ASP A 239 -3.43 17.12 -15.06
CA ASP A 239 -3.31 16.11 -16.11
C ASP A 239 -4.06 16.54 -17.40
N VAL A 240 -5.24 17.14 -17.25
CA VAL A 240 -6.01 17.72 -18.38
C VAL A 240 -5.27 18.90 -19.01
N TYR A 241 -4.72 19.83 -18.22
CA TYR A 241 -3.90 20.93 -18.75
C TYR A 241 -2.65 20.40 -19.46
N LEU A 242 -2.00 19.39 -18.89
CA LEU A 242 -0.87 18.73 -19.53
C LEU A 242 -1.26 18.12 -20.87
N ALA A 243 -2.38 17.40 -20.94
CA ALA A 243 -2.89 16.81 -22.18
C ALA A 243 -3.24 17.89 -23.23
N LYS A 244 -3.86 19.00 -22.80
CA LYS A 244 -4.19 20.17 -23.64
C LYS A 244 -2.94 20.91 -24.16
N GLY A 245 -1.76 20.67 -23.55
CA GLY A 245 -0.53 21.40 -23.87
C GLY A 245 -0.36 22.72 -23.11
N ASN A 246 -1.23 23.04 -22.15
CA ASN A 246 -1.10 24.21 -21.29
C ASN A 246 -0.16 23.87 -20.13
N LEU A 247 1.15 23.84 -20.44
CA LEU A 247 2.18 23.41 -19.50
C LEU A 247 2.32 24.32 -18.28
N ASP A 248 2.01 25.62 -18.42
CA ASP A 248 2.13 26.57 -17.29
C ASP A 248 1.01 26.38 -16.27
N ALA A 249 -0.22 26.17 -16.73
CA ALA A 249 -1.35 25.87 -15.85
C ALA A 249 -1.17 24.51 -15.14
N ALA A 250 -0.70 23.49 -15.88
CA ALA A 250 -0.39 22.18 -15.30
C ALA A 250 0.72 22.28 -14.23
N LEU A 251 1.80 23.02 -14.53
CA LEU A 251 2.91 23.21 -13.59
C LEU A 251 2.45 23.90 -12.30
N LYS A 252 1.58 24.92 -12.44
CA LYS A 252 1.01 25.60 -11.28
C LYS A 252 0.25 24.64 -10.38
N ASP A 253 -0.67 23.85 -10.94
CA ASP A 253 -1.47 22.91 -10.15
C ASP A 253 -0.58 21.83 -9.46
N TYR A 254 0.39 21.25 -10.17
CA TYR A 254 1.33 20.30 -9.55
C TYR A 254 2.15 20.94 -8.42
N ASN A 255 2.63 22.17 -8.61
CA ASN A 255 3.36 22.89 -7.56
C ASN A 255 2.48 23.19 -6.34
N ASP A 256 1.23 23.60 -6.55
CA ASP A 256 0.28 23.84 -5.48
C ASP A 256 -0.01 22.56 -4.67
N ILE A 257 -0.14 21.41 -5.36
CA ILE A 257 -0.27 20.10 -4.71
C ILE A 257 0.97 19.78 -3.88
N LEU A 258 2.16 19.93 -4.44
CA LEU A 258 3.42 19.60 -3.76
C LEU A 258 3.74 20.57 -2.63
N ALA A 259 3.24 21.80 -2.68
CA ALA A 259 3.28 22.73 -1.53
C ALA A 259 2.39 22.27 -0.38
N LEU A 260 1.24 21.63 -0.67
CA LEU A 260 0.34 21.06 0.34
C LEU A 260 0.84 19.69 0.86
N ASN A 261 1.41 18.90 -0.01
CA ASN A 261 1.94 17.57 0.29
C ASN A 261 3.19 17.28 -0.56
N PRO A 262 4.39 17.50 -0.01
CA PRO A 262 5.65 17.25 -0.72
C PRO A 262 5.89 15.79 -1.14
N ASN A 263 5.13 14.86 -0.58
CA ASN A 263 5.23 13.43 -0.89
C ASN A 263 4.12 12.94 -1.85
N ASN A 264 3.42 13.84 -2.55
CA ASN A 264 2.37 13.45 -3.47
C ASN A 264 2.95 12.79 -4.73
N VAL A 265 2.89 11.46 -4.79
CA VAL A 265 3.46 10.65 -5.88
C VAL A 265 2.91 11.03 -7.24
N ARG A 266 1.56 11.17 -7.37
CA ARG A 266 0.93 11.55 -8.65
C ARG A 266 1.40 12.91 -9.15
N ALA A 267 1.49 13.90 -8.26
CA ALA A 267 1.94 15.23 -8.64
C ALA A 267 3.39 15.26 -9.10
N HIS A 268 4.27 14.50 -8.45
CA HIS A 268 5.65 14.34 -8.92
C HIS A 268 5.69 13.66 -10.29
N VAL A 269 4.94 12.58 -10.52
CA VAL A 269 4.91 11.90 -11.83
C VAL A 269 4.40 12.84 -12.91
N GLY A 270 3.27 13.51 -12.68
CA GLY A 270 2.69 14.44 -13.66
C GLY A 270 3.63 15.61 -13.97
N ARG A 271 4.30 16.18 -12.95
CA ARG A 271 5.28 17.26 -13.14
C ARG A 271 6.54 16.74 -13.84
N GLY A 272 6.97 15.52 -13.57
CA GLY A 272 8.03 14.86 -14.30
C GLY A 272 7.71 14.71 -15.80
N GLN A 273 6.51 14.25 -16.14
CA GLN A 273 6.03 14.18 -17.54
C GLN A 273 5.97 15.56 -18.20
N LEU A 274 5.57 16.58 -17.46
CA LEU A 274 5.59 17.97 -17.94
C LEU A 274 7.00 18.44 -18.28
N PHE A 275 7.99 18.18 -17.40
CA PHE A 275 9.37 18.54 -17.65
C PHE A 275 9.97 17.76 -18.83
N GLU A 276 9.60 16.50 -19.04
CA GLU A 276 9.97 15.79 -20.26
C GLU A 276 9.46 16.49 -21.53
N ARG A 277 8.20 16.91 -21.54
CA ARG A 277 7.65 17.68 -22.67
C ARG A 277 8.38 19.02 -22.91
N ARG A 278 8.88 19.63 -21.83
CA ARG A 278 9.74 20.82 -21.88
C ARG A 278 11.20 20.50 -22.24
N ARG A 279 11.56 19.23 -22.42
CA ARG A 279 12.93 18.72 -22.62
C ARG A 279 13.86 19.04 -21.45
N ASP A 280 13.34 19.35 -20.28
CA ASP A 280 14.10 19.47 -19.03
C ASP A 280 14.21 18.12 -18.34
N LEU A 281 15.10 17.28 -18.88
CA LEU A 281 15.27 15.92 -18.39
C LEU A 281 15.87 15.88 -16.97
N THR A 282 16.51 16.96 -16.53
CA THR A 282 17.07 17.07 -15.18
C THR A 282 15.96 17.19 -14.15
N GLN A 283 15.03 18.12 -14.37
CA GLN A 283 13.86 18.29 -13.49
C GLN A 283 12.92 17.08 -13.57
N ALA A 284 12.71 16.53 -14.78
CA ALA A 284 11.90 15.33 -14.96
C ALA A 284 12.42 14.17 -14.11
N ARG A 285 13.73 13.89 -14.18
CA ARG A 285 14.37 12.85 -13.36
C ARG A 285 14.23 13.10 -11.86
N ALA A 286 14.44 14.34 -11.42
CA ALA A 286 14.30 14.71 -10.02
C ALA A 286 12.89 14.40 -9.50
N ASP A 287 11.86 14.75 -10.26
CA ASP A 287 10.47 14.49 -9.89
C ASP A 287 10.13 13.00 -9.88
N TYR A 288 10.51 12.25 -10.92
CA TYR A 288 10.26 10.80 -10.93
C TYR A 288 10.95 10.07 -9.77
N ARG A 289 12.14 10.52 -9.36
CA ARG A 289 12.79 9.97 -8.18
C ARG A 289 12.08 10.31 -6.90
N SER A 290 11.66 11.57 -6.76
CA SER A 290 10.84 11.96 -5.62
C SER A 290 9.59 11.09 -5.54
N ALA A 291 8.93 10.80 -6.67
CA ALA A 291 7.78 9.90 -6.73
C ALA A 291 8.13 8.46 -6.30
N ALA A 292 9.29 7.94 -6.77
CA ALA A 292 9.70 6.57 -6.49
C ALA A 292 9.98 6.32 -5.00
N VAL A 293 10.52 7.33 -4.29
CA VAL A 293 10.92 7.22 -2.87
C VAL A 293 9.97 7.95 -1.90
N ALA A 294 8.91 8.60 -2.40
CA ALA A 294 7.97 9.34 -1.58
C ALA A 294 7.30 8.45 -0.53
N LEU A 295 7.27 8.91 0.71
CA LEU A 295 6.54 8.25 1.78
C LEU A 295 5.06 8.60 1.67
N THR A 296 4.25 7.59 1.50
CA THR A 296 2.80 7.70 1.53
C THR A 296 2.24 6.91 2.70
N LYS A 297 1.17 7.41 3.29
CA LYS A 297 0.53 6.74 4.43
C LYS A 297 -0.21 5.47 4.00
N TYR A 298 -0.70 5.46 2.76
CA TYR A 298 -1.36 4.33 2.11
C TYR A 298 -1.10 4.44 0.61
N ASP A 299 -0.68 3.37 -0.03
CA ASP A 299 -0.54 3.26 -1.46
C ASP A 299 -1.82 2.62 -2.03
N ASP A 300 -2.71 3.46 -2.57
CA ASP A 300 -3.79 2.97 -3.42
C ASP A 300 -3.25 2.57 -4.81
N ILE A 301 -4.11 1.95 -5.62
CA ILE A 301 -3.70 1.47 -6.95
C ILE A 301 -3.14 2.61 -7.83
N ASP A 302 -3.69 3.82 -7.73
CA ASP A 302 -3.24 4.96 -8.54
C ASP A 302 -1.83 5.40 -8.11
N VAL A 303 -1.53 5.37 -6.81
CA VAL A 303 -0.19 5.65 -6.27
C VAL A 303 0.81 4.56 -6.65
N LEU A 304 0.42 3.28 -6.57
CA LEU A 304 1.29 2.17 -6.99
C LEU A 304 1.62 2.24 -8.48
N MET A 305 0.62 2.50 -9.34
CA MET A 305 0.84 2.67 -10.78
C MET A 305 1.71 3.89 -11.10
N ALA A 306 1.48 5.00 -10.41
CA ALA A 306 2.31 6.20 -10.58
C ALA A 306 3.76 5.94 -10.13
N ARG A 307 3.96 5.23 -9.03
CA ARG A 307 5.29 4.85 -8.56
C ARG A 307 6.02 3.93 -9.55
N LYS A 308 5.32 2.94 -10.11
CA LYS A 308 5.84 2.08 -11.18
C LYS A 308 6.25 2.92 -12.40
N THR A 309 5.39 3.82 -12.86
CA THR A 309 5.71 4.74 -13.96
C THR A 309 6.95 5.58 -13.64
N ALA A 310 7.07 6.09 -12.41
CA ALA A 310 8.24 6.86 -11.99
C ALA A 310 9.53 6.02 -12.08
N GLN A 311 9.52 4.79 -11.60
CA GLN A 311 10.66 3.86 -11.67
C GLN A 311 11.08 3.58 -13.12
N GLU A 312 10.12 3.27 -13.99
CA GLU A 312 10.35 3.03 -15.42
C GLU A 312 10.93 4.27 -16.11
N ARG A 313 10.42 5.46 -15.79
CA ARG A 313 10.91 6.72 -16.40
C ARG A 313 12.29 7.11 -15.88
N VAL A 314 12.58 6.88 -14.59
CA VAL A 314 13.94 7.06 -14.06
C VAL A 314 14.93 6.18 -14.84
N ALA A 315 14.60 4.91 -15.04
CA ALA A 315 15.43 3.98 -15.82
C ALA A 315 15.61 4.49 -17.25
N ALA A 316 14.52 4.78 -17.97
CA ALA A 316 14.55 5.21 -19.37
C ALA A 316 15.32 6.54 -19.59
N LEU A 317 15.22 7.48 -18.67
CA LEU A 317 15.93 8.77 -18.77
C LEU A 317 17.41 8.68 -18.40
N THR A 318 17.86 7.53 -17.89
CA THR A 318 19.27 7.28 -17.59
C THR A 318 19.99 6.49 -18.69
N GLU A 319 19.28 5.90 -19.65
CA GLU A 319 19.85 5.07 -20.74
C GLU A 319 20.58 5.83 -21.86
N GLY A 320 21.00 7.07 -21.65
CA GLY A 320 21.60 7.92 -22.68
C GLY A 320 23.09 8.25 -22.52
N GLY A 321 23.98 7.25 -22.58
CA GLY A 321 25.43 7.49 -22.74
C GLY A 321 26.27 6.27 -22.38
N PRO A 322 27.36 5.97 -23.12
CA PRO A 322 28.24 4.86 -22.77
C PRO A 322 28.91 5.13 -21.41
N ALA A 323 28.76 4.21 -20.47
CA ALA A 323 29.49 4.24 -19.22
C ALA A 323 30.96 3.99 -19.50
N ALA A 324 31.79 5.02 -19.32
CA ALA A 324 33.24 4.85 -19.44
C ALA A 324 33.76 3.94 -18.31
N ALA A 325 34.68 3.04 -18.59
CA ALA A 325 35.32 2.13 -17.62
C ALA A 325 36.00 2.85 -16.43
N THR A 326 35.96 4.18 -16.40
CA THR A 326 36.56 5.08 -15.39
C THR A 326 35.51 6.01 -14.75
N GLY A 327 34.21 5.73 -14.88
CA GLY A 327 33.13 6.58 -14.39
C GLY A 327 33.03 6.70 -12.86
N ARG A 328 32.23 7.66 -12.39
CA ARG A 328 31.97 7.87 -10.95
C ARG A 328 31.19 6.70 -10.35
N ARG A 329 31.80 6.04 -9.37
CA ARG A 329 31.20 4.90 -8.65
C ARG A 329 30.88 5.28 -7.22
N ILE A 330 29.64 5.04 -6.80
CA ILE A 330 29.18 5.34 -5.45
C ILE A 330 28.54 4.12 -4.80
N ALA A 331 28.63 4.03 -3.48
CA ALA A 331 28.02 2.96 -2.72
C ALA A 331 27.41 3.48 -1.41
N LEU A 332 26.26 2.91 -1.03
CA LEU A 332 25.63 3.04 0.28
C LEU A 332 25.57 1.67 0.94
N LEU A 333 26.20 1.55 2.09
CA LEU A 333 26.23 0.30 2.85
C LEU A 333 25.49 0.50 4.17
N ILE A 334 24.48 -0.33 4.41
CA ILE A 334 23.60 -0.26 5.56
C ILE A 334 23.74 -1.58 6.33
N GLY A 335 24.10 -1.50 7.61
CA GLY A 335 24.20 -2.64 8.51
C GLY A 335 23.36 -2.39 9.75
N ASN A 336 22.16 -2.96 9.81
CA ASN A 336 21.27 -2.83 10.94
C ASN A 336 21.42 -4.01 11.89
N GLY A 337 21.91 -3.78 13.10
CA GLY A 337 22.12 -4.81 14.12
C GLY A 337 21.51 -4.46 15.48
N ALA A 338 21.48 -3.19 15.88
CA ALA A 338 21.02 -2.74 17.19
C ALA A 338 19.50 -2.57 17.27
N TYR A 339 18.77 -3.64 16.96
CA TYR A 339 17.31 -3.66 17.00
C TYR A 339 16.76 -3.49 18.41
N LYS A 340 15.72 -2.66 18.56
CA LYS A 340 15.13 -2.32 19.86
C LYS A 340 14.01 -3.26 20.29
N ASN A 341 13.31 -3.86 19.34
CA ASN A 341 12.07 -4.60 19.59
C ASN A 341 12.12 -6.07 19.13
N VAL A 342 13.23 -6.49 18.54
CA VAL A 342 13.53 -7.88 18.17
C VAL A 342 14.97 -8.22 18.53
N HIS A 343 15.37 -9.48 18.34
CA HIS A 343 16.72 -9.94 18.65
C HIS A 343 17.76 -9.15 17.85
N PRO A 344 18.76 -8.55 18.51
CA PRO A 344 19.83 -7.83 17.83
C PRO A 344 20.71 -8.80 17.02
N LEU A 345 21.36 -8.28 15.97
CA LEU A 345 22.30 -8.99 15.11
C LEU A 345 23.70 -8.39 15.25
N ASP A 346 24.70 -9.23 15.46
CA ASP A 346 26.08 -8.76 15.65
C ASP A 346 26.82 -8.52 14.32
N ASN A 347 26.48 -9.27 13.25
CA ASN A 347 27.21 -9.27 11.99
C ASN A 347 26.93 -8.07 11.10
N PRO A 348 25.68 -7.60 10.90
CA PRO A 348 25.37 -6.60 9.87
C PRO A 348 26.23 -5.33 9.91
N PRO A 349 26.53 -4.70 11.07
CA PRO A 349 27.42 -3.55 11.12
C PRO A 349 28.88 -3.86 10.74
N ARG A 350 29.33 -5.10 10.96
CA ARG A 350 30.69 -5.55 10.58
C ARG A 350 30.77 -5.84 9.10
N ASP A 351 29.78 -6.57 8.56
CA ASP A 351 29.68 -6.94 7.15
C ASP A 351 29.61 -5.71 6.25
N SER A 352 28.76 -4.75 6.61
CA SER A 352 28.67 -3.46 5.89
C SER A 352 29.99 -2.70 5.93
N LYS A 353 30.69 -2.70 7.07
CA LYS A 353 32.02 -2.07 7.18
C LYS A 353 33.08 -2.80 6.36
N LEU A 354 33.11 -4.13 6.39
CA LEU A 354 34.02 -4.96 5.61
C LEU A 354 33.93 -4.62 4.12
N LEU A 355 32.70 -4.60 3.58
CA LEU A 355 32.46 -4.29 2.17
C LEU A 355 32.71 -2.81 1.84
N ALA A 356 32.42 -1.89 2.76
CA ALA A 356 32.74 -0.48 2.58
C ALA A 356 34.25 -0.26 2.40
N ASP A 357 35.07 -0.94 3.21
CA ASP A 357 36.51 -0.84 3.13
C ASP A 357 37.04 -1.47 1.81
N GLN A 358 36.44 -2.56 1.32
CA GLN A 358 36.78 -3.13 0.00
C GLN A 358 36.45 -2.16 -1.15
N LEU A 359 35.22 -1.62 -1.16
CA LEU A 359 34.79 -0.71 -2.24
C LEU A 359 35.63 0.58 -2.29
N LYS A 360 36.05 1.11 -1.11
CA LYS A 360 37.01 2.21 -1.05
C LYS A 360 38.34 1.82 -1.70
N GLY A 361 38.88 0.63 -1.36
CA GLY A 361 40.11 0.08 -1.94
C GLY A 361 40.03 -0.12 -3.46
N LEU A 362 38.84 -0.42 -3.98
CA LEU A 362 38.54 -0.60 -5.40
C LEU A 362 38.28 0.74 -6.13
N GLY A 363 38.42 1.88 -5.44
CA GLY A 363 38.36 3.21 -6.06
C GLY A 363 36.93 3.75 -6.25
N PHE A 364 35.96 3.35 -5.43
CA PHE A 364 34.68 4.05 -5.35
C PHE A 364 34.89 5.45 -4.77
N GLN A 365 34.44 6.49 -5.48
CA GLN A 365 34.65 7.88 -5.09
C GLN A 365 33.80 8.32 -3.90
N THR A 366 32.63 7.69 -3.71
CA THR A 366 31.78 7.93 -2.56
C THR A 366 31.34 6.59 -1.99
N VAL A 367 31.71 6.31 -0.74
CA VAL A 367 31.27 5.12 0.00
C VAL A 367 30.70 5.58 1.32
N THR A 368 29.39 5.55 1.43
CA THR A 368 28.65 5.93 2.64
C THR A 368 28.35 4.68 3.45
N LEU A 369 28.82 4.64 4.69
CA LEU A 369 28.51 3.61 5.67
C LEU A 369 27.49 4.19 6.66
N ALA A 370 26.33 3.54 6.78
CA ALA A 370 25.22 3.98 7.60
C ALA A 370 24.63 2.79 8.37
N ASN A 371 25.02 2.65 9.62
CA ASN A 371 24.63 1.52 10.47
C ASN A 371 23.52 1.92 11.44
N ASP A 372 22.72 0.95 11.86
CA ASP A 372 21.69 1.06 12.89
C ASP A 372 20.69 2.19 12.63
N LEU A 373 20.20 2.22 11.41
CA LEU A 373 19.30 3.26 10.96
C LEU A 373 17.88 3.09 11.53
N THR A 374 17.39 4.13 12.20
CA THR A 374 15.96 4.31 12.41
C THR A 374 15.25 4.52 11.08
N ARG A 375 13.93 4.33 11.05
CA ARG A 375 13.15 4.51 9.84
C ARG A 375 13.41 5.85 9.14
N ASP A 376 13.32 6.93 9.87
CA ASP A 376 13.50 8.28 9.31
C ASP A 376 14.91 8.49 8.74
N LYS A 377 15.94 8.02 9.46
CA LYS A 377 17.33 8.07 8.98
C LYS A 377 17.57 7.17 7.78
N PHE A 378 16.87 6.04 7.68
CA PHE A 378 16.95 5.17 6.53
C PHE A 378 16.47 5.90 5.28
N PHE A 379 15.29 6.52 5.34
CA PHE A 379 14.75 7.30 4.22
C PHE A 379 15.60 8.54 3.89
N GLU A 380 16.15 9.23 4.87
CA GLU A 380 17.07 10.33 4.65
C GLU A 380 18.34 9.86 3.89
N SER A 381 18.90 8.71 4.28
CA SER A 381 20.05 8.09 3.62
C SER A 381 19.72 7.70 2.18
N LEU A 382 18.57 7.08 1.93
CA LEU A 382 18.11 6.72 0.60
C LEU A 382 17.91 7.95 -0.27
N LYS A 383 17.28 9.01 0.24
CA LYS A 383 17.04 10.27 -0.47
C LYS A 383 18.35 10.95 -0.86
N THR A 384 19.29 11.02 0.08
CA THR A 384 20.63 11.58 -0.16
C THR A 384 21.37 10.77 -1.22
N PHE A 385 21.35 9.45 -1.10
CA PHE A 385 22.02 8.56 -2.05
C PHE A 385 21.40 8.64 -3.45
N ALA A 386 20.07 8.72 -3.56
CA ALA A 386 19.38 8.88 -4.84
C ALA A 386 19.85 10.14 -5.58
N THR A 387 20.04 11.26 -4.88
CA THR A 387 20.55 12.51 -5.45
C THR A 387 22.00 12.36 -5.96
N GLU A 388 22.84 11.60 -5.26
CA GLU A 388 24.22 11.34 -5.68
C GLU A 388 24.29 10.31 -6.83
N ALA A 389 23.37 9.35 -6.86
CA ALA A 389 23.26 8.36 -7.94
C ALA A 389 23.02 9.01 -9.31
N GLU A 390 22.39 10.19 -9.34
CA GLU A 390 22.18 10.98 -10.56
C GLU A 390 23.46 11.35 -11.28
N LYS A 391 24.52 11.53 -10.52
CA LYS A 391 25.82 11.99 -11.01
C LYS A 391 26.79 10.83 -11.18
N ALA A 392 26.32 9.60 -10.91
CA ALA A 392 27.14 8.41 -10.88
C ALA A 392 26.96 7.55 -12.14
N ASP A 393 28.00 6.83 -12.49
CA ASP A 393 27.93 5.77 -13.49
C ASP A 393 27.57 4.44 -12.84
N TRP A 394 28.00 4.22 -11.59
CA TRP A 394 27.64 3.04 -10.80
C TRP A 394 27.01 3.46 -9.47
N ALA A 395 25.89 2.88 -9.14
CA ALA A 395 25.26 3.00 -7.84
C ALA A 395 25.05 1.60 -7.24
N VAL A 396 25.65 1.38 -6.08
CA VAL A 396 25.60 0.12 -5.36
C VAL A 396 24.98 0.37 -3.99
N ILE A 397 23.95 -0.40 -3.64
CA ILE A 397 23.45 -0.47 -2.26
C ILE A 397 23.71 -1.88 -1.73
N TYR A 398 24.27 -1.95 -0.53
CA TYR A 398 24.37 -3.15 0.26
C TYR A 398 23.54 -2.97 1.54
N TYR A 399 22.71 -3.93 1.85
CA TYR A 399 21.96 -3.98 3.10
C TYR A 399 22.20 -5.31 3.80
N ALA A 400 22.59 -5.25 5.09
CA ALA A 400 22.62 -6.38 5.99
C ALA A 400 21.73 -6.11 7.21
N GLY A 401 20.91 -7.09 7.59
CA GLY A 401 19.97 -6.96 8.69
C GLY A 401 18.73 -7.83 8.53
N HIS A 402 17.72 -7.57 9.36
CA HIS A 402 16.44 -8.26 9.20
C HIS A 402 15.67 -7.79 7.97
N GLY A 403 15.03 -8.74 7.32
CA GLY A 403 14.06 -8.51 6.25
C GLY A 403 12.93 -9.53 6.33
N PHE A 404 11.78 -9.20 5.80
CA PHE A 404 10.61 -10.09 5.79
C PHE A 404 9.68 -9.73 4.63
N GLU A 405 8.73 -10.61 4.34
CA GLU A 405 7.70 -10.39 3.34
C GLU A 405 6.32 -10.33 3.99
N VAL A 406 5.49 -9.41 3.53
CA VAL A 406 4.05 -9.34 3.85
C VAL A 406 3.28 -9.03 2.58
N GLY A 407 2.33 -9.91 2.24
CA GLY A 407 1.43 -9.68 1.11
C GLY A 407 2.11 -9.58 -0.25
N GLY A 408 3.23 -10.27 -0.45
CA GLY A 408 4.02 -10.21 -1.68
C GLY A 408 4.98 -9.02 -1.75
N VAL A 409 5.05 -8.19 -0.71
CA VAL A 409 5.97 -7.05 -0.64
C VAL A 409 7.11 -7.36 0.32
N ASN A 410 8.34 -7.17 -0.14
CA ASN A 410 9.55 -7.37 0.66
C ASN A 410 9.90 -6.08 1.43
N TYR A 411 10.21 -6.23 2.71
CA TYR A 411 10.54 -5.12 3.60
C TYR A 411 11.90 -5.30 4.26
N LEU A 412 12.64 -4.22 4.39
CA LEU A 412 13.86 -4.11 5.19
C LEU A 412 13.52 -3.43 6.52
N VAL A 413 14.09 -3.93 7.61
CA VAL A 413 13.71 -3.56 8.97
C VAL A 413 14.62 -2.46 9.53
N PRO A 414 14.10 -1.26 9.84
CA PRO A 414 14.80 -0.27 10.65
C PRO A 414 14.96 -0.72 12.11
N VAL A 415 16.00 -0.21 12.81
CA VAL A 415 16.29 -0.68 14.18
C VAL A 415 15.24 -0.29 15.23
N ASP A 416 14.35 0.65 14.91
CA ASP A 416 13.27 1.12 15.78
C ASP A 416 11.88 0.55 15.44
N ALA A 417 11.76 -0.27 14.38
CA ALA A 417 10.49 -0.90 13.99
C ALA A 417 9.91 -1.78 15.12
N ARG A 418 8.57 -1.73 15.29
CA ARG A 418 7.86 -2.47 16.36
C ARG A 418 6.95 -3.56 15.82
N LEU A 419 6.36 -3.36 14.64
CA LEU A 419 5.53 -4.31 13.89
C LEU A 419 4.57 -5.12 14.78
N ALA A 420 3.65 -4.45 15.46
CA ALA A 420 2.67 -5.11 16.32
C ALA A 420 1.63 -5.89 15.50
N VAL A 421 1.37 -5.45 14.27
CA VAL A 421 0.52 -6.12 13.29
C VAL A 421 1.21 -6.09 11.92
N ASP A 422 0.85 -7.01 11.04
CA ASP A 422 1.39 -7.12 9.67
C ASP A 422 1.28 -5.83 8.84
N LYS A 423 0.24 -5.03 9.05
CA LYS A 423 0.06 -3.71 8.43
C LYS A 423 1.06 -2.64 8.86
N ASP A 424 1.66 -2.81 10.02
CA ASP A 424 2.68 -1.88 10.48
C ASP A 424 3.92 -1.92 9.57
N ALA A 425 4.08 -2.98 8.76
CA ALA A 425 5.15 -3.11 7.77
C ALA A 425 5.20 -1.92 6.79
N GLU A 426 4.04 -1.48 6.31
CA GLU A 426 3.96 -0.33 5.40
C GLU A 426 4.37 1.00 6.05
N ILE A 427 4.21 1.09 7.38
CA ILE A 427 4.44 2.33 8.13
C ILE A 427 5.81 2.33 8.80
N GLU A 428 6.28 1.18 9.29
CA GLU A 428 7.46 1.08 10.15
C GLU A 428 8.66 0.44 9.47
N ALA A 429 8.48 -0.25 8.34
CA ALA A 429 9.56 -0.85 7.56
C ALA A 429 9.81 -0.08 6.25
N VAL A 430 10.80 -0.50 5.47
CA VAL A 430 11.20 0.11 4.19
C VAL A 430 10.98 -0.91 3.09
N ALA A 431 10.08 -0.64 2.15
CA ALA A 431 9.84 -1.53 1.03
C ALA A 431 11.09 -1.64 0.13
N LEU A 432 11.42 -2.86 -0.30
CA LEU A 432 12.60 -3.11 -1.12
C LEU A 432 12.55 -2.39 -2.46
N GLU A 433 11.36 -2.22 -3.05
CA GLU A 433 11.17 -1.46 -4.28
C GLU A 433 11.62 0.01 -4.13
N GLN A 434 11.46 0.59 -2.95
CA GLN A 434 11.93 1.95 -2.66
C GLN A 434 13.46 2.01 -2.64
N VAL A 435 14.11 0.96 -2.14
CA VAL A 435 15.58 0.85 -2.16
C VAL A 435 16.09 0.66 -3.58
N ILE A 436 15.48 -0.23 -4.37
CA ILE A 436 15.81 -0.44 -5.78
C ILE A 436 15.68 0.86 -6.58
N ALA A 437 14.64 1.64 -6.34
CA ALA A 437 14.40 2.91 -7.02
C ALA A 437 15.55 3.92 -6.81
N THR A 438 16.24 3.88 -5.68
CA THR A 438 17.31 4.86 -5.37
C THR A 438 18.56 4.69 -6.21
N VAL A 439 18.87 3.49 -6.69
CA VAL A 439 19.99 3.25 -7.61
C VAL A 439 19.65 3.61 -9.06
N GLY A 440 18.36 3.84 -9.36
CA GLY A 440 17.85 4.10 -10.71
C GLY A 440 18.48 5.31 -11.41
N GLY A 441 19.11 6.20 -10.66
CA GLY A 441 19.80 7.38 -11.17
C GLY A 441 21.11 7.12 -11.87
N ALA A 442 21.79 6.03 -11.60
CA ALA A 442 23.07 5.75 -12.19
C ALA A 442 22.94 5.40 -13.68
N ARG A 443 23.94 5.80 -14.45
CA ARG A 443 23.93 5.63 -15.91
C ARG A 443 24.26 4.21 -16.38
N GLY A 444 25.12 3.49 -15.64
CA GLY A 444 25.58 2.15 -15.96
C GLY A 444 25.08 1.11 -14.95
N LEU A 445 25.94 0.67 -14.02
CA LEU A 445 25.60 -0.38 -13.06
C LEU A 445 24.66 0.12 -11.95
N ARG A 446 23.50 -0.54 -11.82
CA ARG A 446 22.48 -0.34 -10.78
C ARG A 446 22.34 -1.64 -10.02
N LEU A 447 22.94 -1.70 -8.81
CA LEU A 447 23.08 -2.93 -8.06
C LEU A 447 22.56 -2.77 -6.63
N VAL A 448 21.69 -3.68 -6.21
CA VAL A 448 21.25 -3.82 -4.83
C VAL A 448 21.65 -5.20 -4.34
N ILE A 449 22.34 -5.27 -3.21
CA ILE A 449 22.84 -6.49 -2.59
C ILE A 449 22.18 -6.63 -1.21
N LEU A 450 21.52 -7.75 -0.97
CA LEU A 450 20.73 -8.01 0.23
C LEU A 450 21.30 -9.20 0.99
N ASP A 451 22.00 -8.92 2.07
CA ASP A 451 22.48 -9.88 3.05
C ASP A 451 21.55 -9.82 4.28
N ALA A 452 20.32 -10.25 4.06
CA ALA A 452 19.26 -10.16 5.05
C ALA A 452 18.75 -11.56 5.40
N CYS A 453 18.64 -11.83 6.71
CA CYS A 453 17.86 -12.98 7.17
C CYS A 453 16.42 -12.85 6.72
N ARG A 454 15.84 -13.97 6.30
CA ARG A 454 14.50 -13.99 5.70
C ARG A 454 13.43 -14.52 6.66
N ASP A 455 13.80 -14.81 7.89
CA ASP A 455 12.85 -15.15 8.92
C ASP A 455 12.25 -13.88 9.48
N ASN A 456 10.91 -13.79 9.47
CA ASN A 456 10.24 -12.65 10.06
C ASN A 456 10.59 -12.56 11.56
N PRO A 457 11.39 -11.57 11.99
CA PRO A 457 11.83 -11.49 13.38
C PRO A 457 10.69 -11.16 14.33
N PHE A 458 9.53 -10.74 13.81
CA PHE A 458 8.33 -10.42 14.56
C PHE A 458 7.29 -11.55 14.53
N ALA A 459 7.56 -12.69 13.90
CA ALA A 459 6.58 -13.77 13.71
C ALA A 459 5.92 -14.25 15.01
N SER A 460 6.66 -14.22 16.14
CA SER A 460 6.13 -14.62 17.45
C SER A 460 5.34 -13.53 18.18
N THR A 461 5.49 -12.26 17.79
CA THR A 461 4.91 -11.10 18.48
C THR A 461 3.90 -10.35 17.64
N MET A 462 4.03 -10.42 16.31
CA MET A 462 3.17 -9.76 15.35
C MET A 462 1.83 -10.49 15.26
N LYS A 463 0.74 -9.76 15.48
CA LYS A 463 -0.60 -10.31 15.25
C LYS A 463 -0.90 -10.31 13.77
N HIS A 464 -1.25 -11.48 13.25
CA HIS A 464 -1.69 -11.63 11.88
C HIS A 464 -3.10 -11.08 11.75
N THR A 465 -3.26 -10.04 10.97
CA THR A 465 -4.54 -9.41 10.66
C THR A 465 -4.94 -9.68 9.20
N LEU A 466 -4.00 -10.20 8.40
CA LEU A 466 -4.21 -10.64 7.03
C LEU A 466 -4.26 -12.17 7.02
N GLU A 467 -5.30 -12.78 6.43
CA GLU A 467 -5.33 -14.22 6.11
C GLU A 467 -4.42 -14.57 4.91
N LEU A 468 -3.51 -13.71 4.55
CA LEU A 468 -2.48 -14.01 3.58
C LEU A 468 -1.55 -15.04 4.21
N LYS A 469 -1.27 -16.12 3.49
CA LYS A 469 -0.16 -17.01 3.83
C LYS A 469 1.08 -16.11 3.91
N LEU A 470 1.51 -15.82 5.12
CA LEU A 470 2.87 -15.37 5.32
C LEU A 470 3.74 -16.45 4.68
N VAL A 471 4.58 -16.07 3.76
CA VAL A 471 5.68 -16.91 3.38
C VAL A 471 6.52 -16.99 4.65
N ASP A 472 6.44 -18.09 5.36
CA ASP A 472 7.13 -18.29 6.65
C ASP A 472 8.65 -18.13 6.51
N LYS A 473 9.18 -18.13 5.27
CA LYS A 473 10.60 -17.99 4.95
C LYS A 473 10.80 -17.34 3.59
N GLY A 474 11.60 -16.30 3.57
CA GLY A 474 12.15 -15.73 2.35
C GLY A 474 11.48 -14.44 1.83
N PHE A 475 12.17 -13.74 0.93
CA PHE A 475 11.60 -12.67 0.13
C PHE A 475 10.82 -13.25 -1.05
N SER A 476 9.73 -12.61 -1.49
CA SER A 476 9.08 -12.94 -2.75
C SER A 476 9.97 -12.54 -3.93
N ASP A 477 9.79 -13.22 -5.05
CA ASP A 477 10.53 -12.92 -6.28
C ASP A 477 10.17 -11.52 -6.78
N ILE A 478 11.20 -10.69 -6.98
CA ILE A 478 11.06 -9.38 -7.63
C ILE A 478 11.70 -9.51 -9.00
N GLU A 479 10.94 -9.23 -10.06
CA GLU A 479 11.50 -8.99 -11.39
C GLU A 479 11.85 -7.50 -11.49
N PRO A 480 13.12 -7.09 -11.28
CA PRO A 480 13.51 -5.71 -11.46
C PRO A 480 13.36 -5.32 -12.94
N SER A 481 13.02 -4.05 -13.17
CA SER A 481 12.99 -3.51 -14.54
C SER A 481 14.37 -3.67 -15.22
N THR A 482 14.39 -3.72 -16.55
CA THR A 482 15.62 -3.88 -17.35
C THR A 482 16.72 -2.91 -16.90
N GLY A 483 17.93 -3.41 -16.71
CA GLY A 483 19.10 -2.63 -16.32
C GLY A 483 19.37 -2.53 -14.82
N PHE A 484 18.59 -3.24 -14.00
CA PHE A 484 18.84 -3.41 -12.56
C PHE A 484 19.29 -4.82 -12.23
N MET A 485 20.13 -4.96 -11.24
CA MET A 485 20.56 -6.24 -10.70
C MET A 485 20.33 -6.26 -9.19
N VAL A 486 19.64 -7.27 -8.72
CA VAL A 486 19.40 -7.50 -7.28
C VAL A 486 20.00 -8.83 -6.91
N VAL A 487 20.83 -8.84 -5.88
CA VAL A 487 21.53 -10.04 -5.39
C VAL A 487 21.03 -10.32 -3.97
N TYR A 488 20.62 -11.54 -3.74
CA TYR A 488 20.20 -12.03 -2.43
C TYR A 488 21.23 -13.00 -1.89
N ALA A 489 21.54 -12.90 -0.61
CA ALA A 489 22.47 -13.81 0.07
C ALA A 489 21.96 -15.25 0.13
N ALA A 490 20.65 -15.49 0.05
CA ALA A 490 20.06 -16.82 0.02
C ALA A 490 18.87 -16.88 -0.96
N LYS A 491 18.58 -18.08 -1.48
CA LYS A 491 17.47 -18.36 -2.39
C LYS A 491 16.10 -18.22 -1.69
N HIS A 492 15.05 -18.03 -2.49
CA HIS A 492 13.67 -18.02 -1.99
C HIS A 492 13.36 -19.25 -1.13
N GLY A 493 12.83 -19.03 0.08
CA GLY A 493 12.53 -20.10 1.03
C GLY A 493 13.73 -20.60 1.87
N GLU A 494 14.94 -20.04 1.69
CA GLU A 494 16.13 -20.36 2.46
C GLU A 494 16.53 -19.19 3.38
N THR A 495 17.21 -19.48 4.49
CA THR A 495 17.69 -18.48 5.45
C THR A 495 19.12 -18.07 5.13
N ALA A 496 19.42 -16.78 5.10
CA ALA A 496 20.80 -16.30 5.12
C ALA A 496 21.41 -16.57 6.50
N LEU A 497 22.55 -17.25 6.51
CA LEU A 497 23.21 -17.64 7.75
C LEU A 497 24.11 -16.50 8.26
N ASP A 498 24.04 -16.20 9.56
CA ASP A 498 25.00 -15.32 10.22
C ASP A 498 26.39 -15.96 10.32
N GLY A 499 26.48 -17.30 10.17
CA GLY A 499 27.70 -18.06 10.29
C GLY A 499 28.20 -18.17 11.74
N GLN A 500 29.24 -18.98 11.94
CA GLN A 500 29.96 -19.10 13.24
C GLN A 500 31.20 -18.18 13.27
N GLY A 501 31.43 -17.42 12.21
CA GLY A 501 32.57 -16.54 12.03
C GLY A 501 32.33 -15.12 12.56
N LYS A 502 33.29 -14.25 12.26
CA LYS A 502 33.24 -12.84 12.62
C LYS A 502 32.29 -12.05 11.71
N ASP A 503 32.15 -12.48 10.48
CA ASP A 503 31.34 -11.88 9.43
C ASP A 503 30.47 -12.97 8.80
N SER A 504 29.38 -12.60 8.08
CA SER A 504 28.51 -13.55 7.40
C SER A 504 29.24 -14.32 6.30
N PRO A 505 28.86 -15.58 5.98
CA PRO A 505 29.43 -16.32 4.87
C PRO A 505 29.35 -15.57 3.55
N PHE A 506 28.23 -14.86 3.29
CA PHE A 506 28.02 -14.11 2.07
C PHE A 506 28.93 -12.86 2.01
N ALA A 507 28.98 -12.05 3.07
CA ALA A 507 29.86 -10.89 3.12
C ALA A 507 31.33 -11.28 3.01
N THR A 508 31.73 -12.41 3.61
CA THR A 508 33.11 -12.95 3.55
C THR A 508 33.47 -13.34 2.12
N ALA A 509 32.64 -14.12 1.43
CA ALA A 509 32.87 -14.54 0.05
C ALA A 509 32.88 -13.30 -0.88
N LEU A 510 31.87 -12.42 -0.79
CA LEU A 510 31.82 -11.22 -1.62
C LEU A 510 33.03 -10.31 -1.40
N ALA A 511 33.49 -10.10 -0.16
CA ALA A 511 34.66 -9.28 0.14
C ALA A 511 35.98 -9.88 -0.39
N HIS A 512 36.03 -11.20 -0.56
CA HIS A 512 37.15 -11.91 -1.18
C HIS A 512 37.10 -11.75 -2.71
N ASP A 513 35.96 -12.11 -3.33
CA ASP A 513 35.87 -12.30 -4.79
C ASP A 513 35.73 -10.98 -5.55
N ILE A 514 35.20 -9.92 -4.91
CA ILE A 514 35.04 -8.60 -5.51
C ILE A 514 36.36 -7.96 -5.95
N LYS A 515 37.50 -8.49 -5.49
CA LYS A 515 38.86 -8.07 -5.86
C LYS A 515 39.36 -8.69 -7.15
N GLU A 516 38.68 -9.72 -7.61
CA GLU A 516 39.06 -10.37 -8.85
C GLU A 516 38.61 -9.56 -10.07
N HIS A 517 39.42 -9.60 -11.14
CA HIS A 517 39.04 -8.98 -12.40
C HIS A 517 38.05 -9.88 -13.16
N VAL A 518 36.82 -9.91 -12.67
CA VAL A 518 35.73 -10.72 -13.23
C VAL A 518 34.52 -9.83 -13.52
N GLU A 519 33.81 -10.11 -14.61
CA GLU A 519 32.58 -9.41 -14.96
C GLU A 519 31.49 -9.65 -13.87
N VAL A 520 30.70 -8.63 -13.56
CA VAL A 520 29.81 -8.59 -12.39
C VAL A 520 28.82 -9.77 -12.32
N ARG A 521 28.29 -10.23 -13.46
CA ARG A 521 27.39 -11.41 -13.50
C ARG A 521 28.14 -12.67 -13.10
N LYS A 522 29.34 -12.84 -13.62
CA LYS A 522 30.22 -13.98 -13.30
C LYS A 522 30.74 -13.91 -11.88
N LEU A 523 30.99 -12.70 -11.36
CA LEU A 523 31.38 -12.49 -9.97
C LEU A 523 30.33 -13.12 -9.02
N PHE A 524 29.05 -12.81 -9.21
CA PHE A 524 28.01 -13.34 -8.32
C PHE A 524 27.73 -14.85 -8.51
N ASP A 525 28.09 -15.43 -9.67
CA ASP A 525 28.14 -16.88 -9.81
C ASP A 525 29.24 -17.50 -8.94
N ILE A 526 30.44 -16.87 -8.89
CA ILE A 526 31.56 -17.32 -8.04
C ILE A 526 31.17 -17.17 -6.56
N VAL A 527 30.70 -16.02 -6.15
CA VAL A 527 30.22 -15.78 -4.77
C VAL A 527 29.16 -16.81 -4.35
N ARG A 528 28.24 -17.17 -5.25
CA ARG A 528 27.23 -18.22 -4.98
C ARG A 528 27.90 -19.56 -4.68
N ASP A 529 28.85 -19.97 -5.52
CA ASP A 529 29.51 -21.27 -5.41
C ASP A 529 30.39 -21.34 -4.15
N ASP A 530 31.04 -20.24 -3.80
CA ASP A 530 31.87 -20.13 -2.57
C ASP A 530 31.03 -20.14 -1.30
N VAL A 531 29.91 -19.40 -1.27
CA VAL A 531 28.99 -19.44 -0.14
C VAL A 531 28.38 -20.83 0.02
N TRP A 532 27.95 -21.46 -1.08
CA TRP A 532 27.40 -22.82 -1.09
C TRP A 532 28.39 -23.82 -0.47
N THR A 533 29.66 -23.69 -0.84
CA THR A 533 30.75 -24.54 -0.30
C THR A 533 31.03 -24.23 1.17
N ALA A 534 31.17 -22.95 1.54
CA ALA A 534 31.49 -22.51 2.89
C ALA A 534 30.41 -22.88 3.90
N THR A 535 29.14 -22.88 3.47
CA THR A 535 27.97 -23.21 4.32
C THR A 535 27.60 -24.70 4.26
N LYS A 536 28.44 -25.55 3.68
CA LYS A 536 28.17 -26.99 3.52
C LYS A 536 26.84 -27.28 2.83
N HIS A 537 26.52 -26.46 1.85
CA HIS A 537 25.30 -26.58 1.03
C HIS A 537 23.99 -26.14 1.74
N GLU A 538 24.10 -25.28 2.75
CA GLU A 538 22.94 -24.78 3.48
C GLU A 538 22.44 -23.40 2.98
N GLN A 539 23.30 -22.62 2.28
CA GLN A 539 22.95 -21.30 1.79
C GLN A 539 23.37 -21.11 0.33
N GLN A 540 22.42 -20.73 -0.52
CA GLN A 540 22.64 -20.49 -1.94
C GLN A 540 22.26 -19.05 -2.32
N PRO A 541 23.22 -18.14 -2.56
CA PRO A 541 22.96 -16.81 -3.12
C PRO A 541 22.24 -16.87 -4.47
N PHE A 542 21.44 -15.88 -4.72
CA PHE A 542 20.63 -15.80 -5.94
C PHE A 542 20.60 -14.39 -6.52
N THR A 543 20.50 -14.26 -7.85
CA THR A 543 20.51 -12.98 -8.55
C THR A 543 19.30 -12.84 -9.45
N TYR A 544 18.63 -11.70 -9.36
CA TYR A 544 17.54 -11.29 -10.23
C TYR A 544 17.93 -10.12 -11.12
N GLY A 545 17.41 -10.10 -12.34
CA GLY A 545 17.68 -9.08 -13.32
C GLY A 545 19.10 -9.16 -13.89
N SER A 546 19.47 -8.17 -14.65
CA SER A 546 20.79 -8.05 -15.24
C SER A 546 21.14 -6.59 -15.50
N PRO A 547 22.41 -6.21 -15.40
CA PRO A 547 22.87 -4.90 -15.86
C PRO A 547 22.66 -4.76 -17.38
N PRO A 548 22.77 -3.54 -17.95
CA PRO A 548 22.63 -3.31 -19.38
C PRO A 548 23.50 -4.27 -20.21
N GLY A 549 22.88 -5.02 -21.15
CA GLY A 549 23.52 -6.18 -21.80
C GLY A 549 24.62 -5.89 -22.81
N ARG A 550 24.92 -4.60 -23.10
CA ARG A 550 25.99 -4.19 -24.02
C ARG A 550 27.26 -3.75 -23.32
N GLU A 551 27.29 -3.75 -21.99
CA GLU A 551 28.40 -3.27 -21.19
C GLU A 551 28.84 -4.33 -20.19
N ASP A 552 30.14 -4.50 -20.04
CA ASP A 552 30.74 -5.35 -19.02
C ASP A 552 31.19 -4.48 -17.84
N PHE A 553 30.85 -4.92 -16.64
CA PHE A 553 31.16 -4.21 -15.40
C PHE A 553 32.14 -5.01 -14.55
N TYR A 554 33.25 -4.37 -14.14
CA TYR A 554 34.31 -4.97 -13.34
C TYR A 554 34.56 -4.13 -12.10
N PHE A 555 34.42 -4.71 -10.91
CA PHE A 555 34.72 -4.02 -9.66
C PHE A 555 36.22 -3.72 -9.54
N ALA A 556 37.07 -4.72 -9.80
CA ALA A 556 38.49 -4.57 -9.83
C ALA A 556 39.00 -4.22 -11.24
N GLY A 557 39.89 -3.25 -11.34
CA GLY A 557 40.61 -2.97 -12.57
C GLY A 557 41.60 -4.08 -12.95
N LYS A 558 42.04 -4.07 -14.22
CA LYS A 558 43.15 -4.95 -14.67
C LYS A 558 44.43 -4.61 -13.95
#